data_9bd5f59a2938fd3f77d84c62b4b88e45
#
_entry.id   9bd5f59a2938fd3f77d84c62b4b88e45
#
_cell.length_a   1.000
_cell.length_b   1.000
_cell.length_c   1.000
_cell.angle_alpha   90.00
_cell.angle_beta   90.00
_cell.angle_gamma   90.00
#
_symmetry.space_group_name_H-M   'P 1'
#
loop_
_entity.id
_entity.type
_entity.pdbx_description
1 polymer ?
#
loop_
_entity_poly.entity_id
_entity_poly.type
_entity_poly.pdbx_seq_one_letter_code
_entity_poly.pdbx_strand_id
1 'polypeptide(L)'
;MKKSFSFILSIGISTTLLFAQTTNVEGSKYQFKKVVQLDATPVQSQGQTGTCWSFSATSFFESEIQRLGAKTPVVLSEMYVVRKAYELKAEKYIRMDGKINFGEGGAFHDVPLVIEKFGIVPYEVYSGLNGASTYNHGELFSQLNMVMTDVSSRIGAPEGVSDEWKLKFNSMLDRGIGKDVQTFEYNGQRYTP
;
A
#
# COMPACT_ATOMS: atom_id res chain seq x y z
N MET A 1 -15.11 66.78 21.13
CA MET A 1 -14.48 65.52 21.61
C MET A 1 -15.46 64.40 21.38
N LYS A 2 -15.25 63.62 20.27
CA LYS A 2 -16.07 62.42 19.95
C LYS A 2 -15.29 61.20 20.41
N LYS A 3 -15.85 60.46 21.38
CA LYS A 3 -15.29 59.17 21.84
C LYS A 3 -15.81 58.05 20.92
N SER A 4 -14.93 57.48 20.11
CA SER A 4 -15.24 56.22 19.38
C SER A 4 -15.14 55.06 20.34
N PHE A 5 -16.22 54.30 20.43
CA PHE A 5 -16.31 53.03 21.16
C PHE A 5 -16.07 51.92 20.16
N SER A 6 -14.89 51.30 20.20
CA SER A 6 -14.60 50.12 19.40
C SER A 6 -15.17 48.88 20.11
N PHE A 7 -16.16 48.25 19.46
CA PHE A 7 -16.71 46.96 19.89
C PHE A 7 -15.87 45.83 19.28
N ILE A 8 -15.10 45.15 20.10
CA ILE A 8 -14.35 43.98 19.67
C ILE A 8 -15.30 42.79 19.79
N LEU A 9 -15.77 42.29 18.65
CA LEU A 9 -16.57 41.07 18.53
C LEU A 9 -15.65 39.86 18.59
N SER A 10 -15.52 39.23 19.75
CA SER A 10 -14.81 37.98 19.92
C SER A 10 -15.63 36.83 19.31
N ILE A 11 -15.25 36.36 18.13
CA ILE A 11 -15.80 35.14 17.54
C ILE A 11 -15.12 33.95 18.23
N GLY A 12 -15.83 33.35 19.18
CA GLY A 12 -15.44 32.09 19.79
C GLY A 12 -15.57 30.96 18.76
N ILE A 13 -14.43 30.46 18.29
CA ILE A 13 -14.38 29.24 17.47
C ILE A 13 -14.60 28.06 18.43
N SER A 14 -15.83 27.59 18.53
CA SER A 14 -16.13 26.29 19.17
C SER A 14 -15.59 25.18 18.28
N THR A 15 -14.42 24.65 18.62
CA THR A 15 -13.95 23.39 18.06
C THR A 15 -14.80 22.25 18.63
N THR A 16 -15.86 21.86 17.93
CA THR A 16 -16.54 20.59 18.18
C THR A 16 -15.60 19.48 17.80
N LEU A 17 -15.04 18.80 18.81
CA LEU A 17 -14.35 17.52 18.61
C LEU A 17 -15.38 16.53 18.08
N LEU A 18 -15.34 16.24 16.79
CA LEU A 18 -16.07 15.15 16.16
C LEU A 18 -15.45 13.85 16.65
N PHE A 19 -15.94 13.34 17.78
CA PHE A 19 -15.71 11.94 18.13
C PHE A 19 -16.45 11.10 17.10
N ALA A 20 -15.73 10.35 16.29
CA ALA A 20 -16.32 9.33 15.45
C ALA A 20 -17.11 8.39 16.37
N GLN A 21 -18.43 8.38 16.21
CA GLN A 21 -19.30 7.58 17.06
C GLN A 21 -19.06 6.10 16.79
N THR A 22 -18.37 5.44 17.69
CA THR A 22 -18.31 3.97 17.77
C THR A 22 -19.48 3.41 18.58
N THR A 23 -20.50 4.21 18.78
CA THR A 23 -21.63 3.90 19.65
C THR A 23 -22.83 3.37 18.87
N ASN A 24 -23.69 2.68 19.59
CA ASN A 24 -24.92 2.14 19.07
C ASN A 24 -25.81 3.24 18.47
N VAL A 25 -26.38 2.99 17.32
CA VAL A 25 -27.36 3.92 16.72
C VAL A 25 -28.62 3.92 17.55
N GLU A 26 -29.14 5.10 17.87
CA GLU A 26 -30.40 5.25 18.61
C GLU A 26 -31.54 4.53 17.88
N GLY A 27 -32.34 3.75 18.62
CA GLY A 27 -33.43 2.94 18.06
C GLY A 27 -32.98 1.63 17.37
N SER A 28 -31.67 1.35 17.30
CA SER A 28 -31.19 0.07 16.78
C SER A 28 -31.55 -1.10 17.69
N LYS A 29 -31.98 -2.21 17.10
CA LYS A 29 -32.19 -3.49 17.80
C LYS A 29 -30.87 -4.14 18.23
N TYR A 30 -29.74 -3.75 17.61
CA TYR A 30 -28.41 -4.26 17.90
C TYR A 30 -27.73 -3.32 18.89
N GLN A 31 -27.26 -3.87 20.00
CA GLN A 31 -26.47 -3.15 20.99
C GLN A 31 -25.08 -3.75 21.06
N PHE A 32 -24.09 -2.96 20.70
CA PHE A 32 -22.69 -3.38 20.70
C PHE A 32 -21.99 -2.93 21.99
N LYS A 33 -21.28 -3.85 22.64
CA LYS A 33 -20.43 -3.56 23.78
C LYS A 33 -18.97 -3.70 23.32
N LYS A 34 -18.20 -2.62 23.46
CA LYS A 34 -16.76 -2.67 23.20
C LYS A 34 -16.10 -3.55 24.28
N VAL A 35 -15.53 -4.67 23.87
CA VAL A 35 -14.81 -5.60 24.76
C VAL A 35 -13.31 -5.27 24.76
N VAL A 36 -12.74 -5.03 23.58
CA VAL A 36 -11.34 -4.67 23.40
C VAL A 36 -11.26 -3.62 22.29
N GLN A 37 -10.36 -2.66 22.41
CA GLN A 37 -9.97 -1.74 21.36
C GLN A 37 -8.45 -1.71 21.31
N LEU A 38 -7.90 -2.11 20.19
CA LEU A 38 -6.47 -2.00 19.89
C LEU A 38 -6.22 -0.72 19.11
N ASP A 39 -5.03 -0.15 19.27
CA ASP A 39 -4.60 0.99 18.49
C ASP A 39 -4.35 0.56 17.05
N ALA A 40 -4.58 1.47 16.11
CA ALA A 40 -4.35 1.27 14.70
C ALA A 40 -3.79 2.54 14.07
N THR A 41 -3.04 2.37 12.99
CA THR A 41 -2.58 3.46 12.14
C THR A 41 -3.77 4.09 11.39
N PRO A 42 -3.65 5.33 10.87
CA PRO A 42 -4.69 5.94 10.07
C PRO A 42 -5.05 5.10 8.84
N VAL A 43 -6.33 5.07 8.50
CA VAL A 43 -6.83 4.36 7.32
C VAL A 43 -6.21 4.94 6.05
N GLN A 44 -5.64 4.08 5.22
CA GLN A 44 -5.07 4.41 3.92
C GLN A 44 -6.05 4.04 2.80
N SER A 45 -6.05 4.84 1.72
CA SER A 45 -6.88 4.56 0.55
C SER A 45 -6.05 3.87 -0.53
N GLN A 46 -6.51 2.72 -1.01
CA GLN A 46 -5.89 2.05 -2.17
C GLN A 46 -6.16 2.75 -3.51
N GLY A 47 -7.03 3.76 -3.53
CA GLY A 47 -7.44 4.43 -4.77
C GLY A 47 -8.05 3.46 -5.79
N GLN A 48 -7.70 3.63 -7.07
CA GLN A 48 -8.17 2.80 -8.18
C GLN A 48 -7.17 1.66 -8.47
N THR A 49 -7.07 0.70 -7.53
CA THR A 49 -6.17 -0.45 -7.65
C THR A 49 -6.84 -1.72 -7.11
N GLY A 50 -6.39 -2.88 -7.55
CA GLY A 50 -6.79 -4.18 -7.03
C GLY A 50 -5.93 -4.65 -5.84
N THR A 51 -5.44 -3.74 -4.99
CA THR A 51 -4.41 -4.01 -3.97
C THR A 51 -4.91 -4.03 -2.53
N CYS A 52 -6.23 -4.13 -2.30
CA CYS A 52 -6.84 -4.16 -0.96
C CYS A 52 -6.21 -5.21 -0.02
N TRP A 53 -5.74 -6.31 -0.57
CA TRP A 53 -5.06 -7.38 0.16
C TRP A 53 -3.75 -6.90 0.82
N SER A 54 -2.99 -6.02 0.15
CA SER A 54 -1.77 -5.44 0.70
C SER A 54 -2.11 -4.43 1.80
N PHE A 55 -3.04 -3.51 1.55
CA PHE A 55 -3.46 -2.50 2.52
C PHE A 55 -4.01 -3.12 3.80
N SER A 56 -4.87 -4.13 3.70
CA SER A 56 -5.44 -4.79 4.86
C SER A 56 -4.41 -5.58 5.67
N ALA A 57 -3.48 -6.27 5.00
CA ALA A 57 -2.47 -7.06 5.68
C ALA A 57 -1.38 -6.19 6.33
N THR A 58 -0.91 -5.11 5.66
CA THR A 58 0.04 -4.19 6.27
C THR A 58 -0.56 -3.48 7.48
N SER A 59 -1.81 -3.04 7.41
CA SER A 59 -2.52 -2.46 8.56
C SER A 59 -2.64 -3.44 9.74
N PHE A 60 -2.84 -4.73 9.47
CA PHE A 60 -2.78 -5.76 10.51
C PHE A 60 -1.39 -5.84 11.15
N PHE A 61 -0.32 -5.89 10.34
CA PHE A 61 1.05 -5.94 10.87
C PHE A 61 1.42 -4.68 11.67
N GLU A 62 1.00 -3.51 11.23
CA GLU A 62 1.18 -2.26 11.95
C GLU A 62 0.52 -2.29 13.34
N SER A 63 -0.70 -2.80 13.41
CA SER A 63 -1.41 -2.98 14.68
C SER A 63 -0.71 -4.00 15.59
N GLU A 64 -0.18 -5.09 15.03
CA GLU A 64 0.58 -6.09 15.78
C GLU A 64 1.92 -5.55 16.29
N ILE A 65 2.61 -4.74 15.50
CA ILE A 65 3.83 -4.04 15.92
C ILE A 65 3.55 -3.15 17.15
N GLN A 66 2.44 -2.40 17.12
CA GLN A 66 2.01 -1.59 18.26
C GLN A 66 1.64 -2.46 19.48
N ARG A 67 0.87 -3.54 19.26
CA ARG A 67 0.48 -4.48 20.31
C ARG A 67 1.70 -5.13 20.97
N LEU A 68 2.76 -5.38 20.23
CA LEU A 68 4.03 -5.95 20.71
C LEU A 68 4.91 -4.91 21.43
N GLY A 69 4.47 -3.67 21.54
CA GLY A 69 5.11 -2.64 22.40
C GLY A 69 5.95 -1.62 21.66
N ALA A 70 5.82 -1.49 20.33
CA ALA A 70 6.45 -0.38 19.63
C ALA A 70 5.90 0.95 20.15
N LYS A 71 6.79 1.84 20.58
CA LYS A 71 6.43 3.13 21.17
C LYS A 71 5.98 4.15 20.11
N THR A 72 6.47 4.00 18.90
CA THR A 72 6.15 4.88 17.77
C THR A 72 5.47 4.05 16.70
N PRO A 73 4.28 4.45 16.24
CA PRO A 73 3.63 3.80 15.11
C PRO A 73 4.54 3.86 13.87
N VAL A 74 4.65 2.75 13.17
CA VAL A 74 5.33 2.66 11.88
C VAL A 74 4.27 2.38 10.83
N VAL A 75 4.20 3.22 9.81
CA VAL A 75 3.36 2.97 8.63
C VAL A 75 4.21 2.23 7.60
N LEU A 76 3.78 1.05 7.23
CA LEU A 76 4.48 0.18 6.28
C LEU A 76 4.08 0.54 4.84
N SER A 77 4.98 0.29 3.89
CA SER A 77 4.68 0.53 2.48
C SER A 77 3.89 -0.62 1.87
N GLU A 78 2.62 -0.40 1.63
CA GLU A 78 1.76 -1.32 0.90
C GLU A 78 2.23 -1.51 -0.55
N MET A 79 2.71 -0.42 -1.16
CA MET A 79 3.14 -0.43 -2.57
C MET A 79 4.49 -1.09 -2.79
N TYR A 80 5.38 -1.10 -1.80
CA TYR A 80 6.59 -1.94 -1.85
C TYR A 80 6.21 -3.42 -1.90
N VAL A 81 5.28 -3.84 -1.06
CA VAL A 81 4.75 -5.20 -1.07
C VAL A 81 4.10 -5.53 -2.41
N VAL A 82 3.27 -4.64 -2.94
CA VAL A 82 2.62 -4.80 -4.26
C VAL A 82 3.66 -4.96 -5.36
N ARG A 83 4.69 -4.12 -5.38
CA ARG A 83 5.78 -4.23 -6.36
C ARG A 83 6.41 -5.62 -6.34
N LYS A 84 6.84 -6.07 -5.17
CA LYS A 84 7.51 -7.36 -5.01
C LYS A 84 6.58 -8.55 -5.31
N ALA A 85 5.31 -8.43 -4.94
CA ALA A 85 4.31 -9.43 -5.30
C ALA A 85 4.09 -9.51 -6.82
N TYR A 86 4.08 -8.39 -7.53
CA TYR A 86 3.95 -8.40 -9.00
C TYR A 86 5.16 -9.05 -9.67
N GLU A 87 6.38 -8.80 -9.18
CA GLU A 87 7.59 -9.47 -9.63
C GLU A 87 7.49 -11.00 -9.45
N LEU A 88 7.09 -11.47 -8.25
CA LEU A 88 6.90 -12.90 -7.96
C LEU A 88 5.79 -13.54 -8.82
N LYS A 89 4.69 -12.83 -9.03
CA LYS A 89 3.59 -13.32 -9.87
C LYS A 89 4.00 -13.45 -11.33
N ALA A 90 4.77 -12.50 -11.84
CA ALA A 90 5.28 -12.54 -13.21
C ALA A 90 6.22 -13.75 -13.41
N GLU A 91 7.15 -13.97 -12.48
CA GLU A 91 8.03 -15.14 -12.50
C GLU A 91 7.24 -16.46 -12.41
N LYS A 92 6.24 -16.51 -11.54
CA LYS A 92 5.37 -17.69 -11.41
C LYS A 92 4.58 -17.93 -12.69
N TYR A 93 4.05 -16.87 -13.31
CA TYR A 93 3.31 -16.95 -14.57
C TYR A 93 4.14 -17.61 -15.67
N ILE A 94 5.39 -17.20 -15.81
CA ILE A 94 6.30 -17.77 -16.81
C ILE A 94 6.66 -19.22 -16.48
N ARG A 95 6.98 -19.53 -15.23
CA ARG A 95 7.26 -20.93 -14.81
C ARG A 95 6.08 -21.89 -15.00
N MET A 96 4.87 -21.35 -15.05
CA MET A 96 3.64 -22.10 -15.28
C MET A 96 3.17 -22.02 -16.74
N ASP A 97 4.08 -21.70 -17.67
CA ASP A 97 3.84 -21.61 -19.11
C ASP A 97 2.67 -20.68 -19.49
N GLY A 98 2.47 -19.59 -18.73
CA GLY A 98 1.35 -18.68 -18.94
C GLY A 98 -0.04 -19.25 -18.61
N LYS A 99 -0.11 -20.41 -17.98
CA LYS A 99 -1.38 -21.13 -17.72
C LYS A 99 -2.05 -20.76 -16.39
N ILE A 100 -1.56 -19.74 -15.72
CA ILE A 100 -2.18 -19.21 -14.50
C ILE A 100 -2.60 -17.76 -14.72
N ASN A 101 -3.47 -17.24 -13.84
CA ASN A 101 -3.86 -15.84 -13.90
C ASN A 101 -2.70 -14.93 -13.45
N PHE A 102 -2.47 -13.86 -14.21
CA PHE A 102 -1.65 -12.73 -13.81
C PHE A 102 -2.59 -11.54 -13.55
N GLY A 103 -2.80 -11.18 -12.28
CA GLY A 103 -3.78 -10.19 -11.86
C GLY A 103 -3.31 -9.33 -10.69
N GLU A 104 -3.92 -8.16 -10.47
CA GLU A 104 -3.61 -7.25 -9.37
C GLU A 104 -3.96 -7.86 -8.00
N GLY A 105 -5.04 -8.63 -7.94
CA GLY A 105 -5.53 -9.24 -6.71
C GLY A 105 -4.50 -10.15 -6.05
N GLY A 106 -4.54 -10.23 -4.74
CA GLY A 106 -3.70 -11.10 -3.92
C GLY A 106 -4.44 -11.52 -2.66
N ALA A 107 -3.72 -12.14 -1.75
CA ALA A 107 -4.25 -12.60 -0.48
C ALA A 107 -3.30 -12.25 0.68
N PHE A 108 -3.79 -12.40 1.90
CA PHE A 108 -3.01 -12.10 3.10
C PHE A 108 -1.61 -12.75 3.10
N HIS A 109 -1.53 -14.01 2.67
CA HIS A 109 -0.26 -14.76 2.69
C HIS A 109 0.80 -14.23 1.71
N ASP A 110 0.42 -13.42 0.72
CA ASP A 110 1.40 -12.80 -0.18
C ASP A 110 2.26 -11.76 0.54
N VAL A 111 1.71 -11.09 1.57
CA VAL A 111 2.43 -10.07 2.33
C VAL A 111 3.55 -10.67 3.18
N PRO A 112 3.33 -11.65 4.07
CA PRO A 112 4.42 -12.29 4.81
C PRO A 112 5.43 -12.97 3.88
N LEU A 113 5.01 -13.53 2.75
CA LEU A 113 5.94 -14.10 1.76
C LEU A 113 6.88 -13.03 1.18
N VAL A 114 6.36 -11.84 0.88
CA VAL A 114 7.19 -10.72 0.41
C VAL A 114 8.13 -10.25 1.52
N ILE A 115 7.62 -10.09 2.75
CA ILE A 115 8.45 -9.67 3.89
C ILE A 115 9.59 -10.66 4.15
N GLU A 116 9.31 -11.96 4.09
CA GLU A 116 10.32 -13.00 4.28
C GLU A 116 11.41 -12.97 3.20
N LYS A 117 11.03 -12.73 1.94
CA LYS A 117 11.96 -12.78 0.81
C LYS A 117 12.72 -11.49 0.53
N PHE A 118 12.07 -10.35 0.74
CA PHE A 118 12.56 -9.04 0.28
C PHE A 118 12.59 -7.99 1.39
N GLY A 119 12.09 -8.32 2.59
CA GLY A 119 11.93 -7.37 3.68
C GLY A 119 10.74 -6.44 3.48
N ILE A 120 10.77 -5.32 4.18
CA ILE A 120 9.72 -4.28 4.16
C ILE A 120 10.35 -2.90 4.36
N VAL A 121 9.72 -1.88 3.82
CA VAL A 121 10.16 -0.49 4.00
C VAL A 121 9.02 0.35 4.59
N PRO A 122 9.33 1.44 5.31
CA PRO A 122 8.33 2.42 5.72
C PRO A 122 7.67 3.12 4.52
N TYR A 123 6.42 3.53 4.68
CA TYR A 123 5.66 4.28 3.69
C TYR A 123 6.39 5.56 3.22
N GLU A 124 7.02 6.29 4.15
CA GLU A 124 7.76 7.52 3.84
C GLU A 124 8.99 7.28 2.94
N VAL A 125 9.53 6.06 2.94
CA VAL A 125 10.64 5.63 2.06
C VAL A 125 10.12 5.28 0.67
N TYR A 126 8.96 4.61 0.63
CA TYR A 126 8.36 4.16 -0.62
C TYR A 126 6.85 4.27 -0.58
N SER A 127 6.31 5.41 -0.96
CA SER A 127 4.85 5.61 -1.01
C SER A 127 4.19 4.90 -2.18
N GLY A 128 4.91 4.64 -3.27
CA GLY A 128 4.37 4.12 -4.52
C GLY A 128 3.55 5.11 -5.34
N LEU A 129 3.39 6.34 -4.87
CA LEU A 129 2.61 7.39 -5.58
C LEU A 129 3.35 7.95 -6.79
N ASN A 130 4.69 7.93 -6.78
CA ASN A 130 5.55 8.40 -7.86
C ASN A 130 5.16 9.79 -8.42
N GLY A 131 4.82 10.72 -7.52
CA GLY A 131 4.39 12.08 -7.85
C GLY A 131 2.89 12.28 -8.06
N ALA A 132 2.09 11.20 -8.08
CA ALA A 132 0.64 11.30 -8.13
C ALA A 132 0.04 11.60 -6.73
N SER A 133 -1.17 12.12 -6.68
CA SER A 133 -1.90 12.37 -5.43
C SER A 133 -2.76 11.17 -4.96
N THR A 134 -2.97 10.19 -5.84
CA THR A 134 -3.76 8.99 -5.56
C THR A 134 -3.25 7.83 -6.41
N TYR A 135 -3.49 6.61 -5.95
CA TYR A 135 -3.12 5.41 -6.71
C TYR A 135 -4.10 5.15 -7.84
N ASN A 136 -3.55 4.83 -9.03
CA ASN A 136 -4.30 4.34 -10.16
C ASN A 136 -3.41 3.39 -10.98
N HIS A 137 -3.72 2.10 -10.95
CA HIS A 137 -2.92 1.08 -11.62
C HIS A 137 -3.45 0.66 -12.99
N GLY A 138 -4.51 1.30 -13.49
CA GLY A 138 -5.14 0.89 -14.76
C GLY A 138 -4.15 0.86 -15.93
N GLU A 139 -3.38 1.93 -16.13
CA GLU A 139 -2.34 1.99 -17.18
C GLU A 139 -1.17 1.06 -16.87
N LEU A 140 -0.64 1.12 -15.65
CA LEU A 140 0.47 0.25 -15.21
C LEU A 140 0.12 -1.22 -15.47
N PHE A 141 -1.04 -1.67 -14.99
CA PHE A 141 -1.41 -3.07 -15.07
C PHE A 141 -1.67 -3.52 -16.52
N SER A 142 -2.21 -2.63 -17.35
CA SER A 142 -2.31 -2.87 -18.79
C SER A 142 -0.93 -3.09 -19.44
N GLN A 143 0.06 -2.25 -19.10
CA GLN A 143 1.43 -2.38 -19.62
C GLN A 143 2.11 -3.68 -19.14
N LEU A 144 1.94 -4.04 -17.86
CA LEU A 144 2.46 -5.29 -17.32
C LEU A 144 1.85 -6.52 -18.00
N ASN A 145 0.54 -6.50 -18.26
CA ASN A 145 -0.15 -7.56 -19.00
C ASN A 145 0.35 -7.69 -20.44
N MET A 146 0.64 -6.58 -21.12
CA MET A 146 1.23 -6.64 -22.47
C MET A 146 2.60 -7.33 -22.45
N VAL A 147 3.45 -7.04 -21.46
CA VAL A 147 4.73 -7.73 -21.29
C VAL A 147 4.51 -9.23 -21.05
N MET A 148 3.60 -9.60 -20.15
CA MET A 148 3.32 -11.01 -19.85
C MET A 148 2.74 -11.76 -21.05
N THR A 149 1.88 -11.13 -21.84
CA THR A 149 1.31 -11.72 -23.08
C THR A 149 2.41 -11.94 -24.12
N ASP A 150 3.28 -10.95 -24.34
CA ASP A 150 4.40 -11.06 -25.27
C ASP A 150 5.34 -12.21 -24.86
N VAL A 151 5.69 -12.30 -23.58
CA VAL A 151 6.54 -13.36 -23.07
C VAL A 151 5.89 -14.74 -23.18
N SER A 152 4.61 -14.84 -22.85
CA SER A 152 3.89 -16.13 -22.91
C SER A 152 3.79 -16.67 -24.35
N SER A 153 3.73 -15.80 -25.34
CA SER A 153 3.72 -16.21 -26.75
C SER A 153 5.04 -16.86 -27.23
N ARG A 154 6.12 -16.65 -26.49
CA ARG A 154 7.47 -17.21 -26.78
C ARG A 154 7.82 -18.44 -25.93
N ILE A 155 6.95 -18.82 -25.00
CA ILE A 155 7.15 -20.06 -24.24
C ILE A 155 7.05 -21.25 -25.17
N GLY A 156 8.09 -22.10 -25.15
CA GLY A 156 8.22 -23.24 -26.06
C GLY A 156 8.86 -22.93 -27.42
N ALA A 157 9.23 -21.68 -27.71
CA ALA A 157 10.05 -21.35 -28.85
C ALA A 157 11.48 -21.93 -28.70
N PRO A 158 12.18 -22.27 -29.80
CA PRO A 158 13.53 -22.84 -29.74
C PRO A 158 14.54 -21.96 -29.00
N GLU A 159 14.39 -20.64 -29.09
CA GLU A 159 15.24 -19.65 -28.44
C GLU A 159 14.95 -19.53 -26.93
N GLY A 160 13.83 -20.06 -26.47
CA GLY A 160 13.37 -19.92 -25.10
C GLY A 160 12.96 -18.50 -24.72
N VAL A 161 12.76 -18.26 -23.44
CA VAL A 161 12.44 -16.94 -22.88
C VAL A 161 13.71 -16.38 -22.25
N SER A 162 14.29 -15.32 -22.85
CA SER A 162 15.42 -14.59 -22.25
C SER A 162 14.96 -13.76 -21.04
N ASP A 163 15.86 -13.44 -20.11
CA ASP A 163 15.57 -12.61 -18.93
C ASP A 163 15.32 -11.12 -19.25
N GLU A 164 15.38 -10.71 -20.50
CA GLU A 164 15.12 -9.31 -20.93
C GLU A 164 13.73 -8.81 -20.56
N TRP A 165 12.75 -9.71 -20.49
CA TRP A 165 11.41 -9.33 -20.04
C TRP A 165 11.41 -8.73 -18.62
N LYS A 166 12.30 -9.19 -17.74
CA LYS A 166 12.41 -8.67 -16.37
C LYS A 166 12.80 -7.20 -16.38
N LEU A 167 13.73 -6.81 -17.25
CA LEU A 167 14.14 -5.41 -17.39
C LEU A 167 12.98 -4.54 -17.86
N LYS A 168 12.23 -5.02 -18.86
CA LYS A 168 11.05 -4.33 -19.38
C LYS A 168 9.96 -4.24 -18.32
N PHE A 169 9.66 -5.33 -17.63
CA PHE A 169 8.66 -5.39 -16.56
C PHE A 169 9.00 -4.43 -15.41
N ASN A 170 10.23 -4.48 -14.92
CA ASN A 170 10.70 -3.60 -13.84
C ASN A 170 10.71 -2.13 -14.27
N SER A 171 11.04 -1.83 -15.53
CA SER A 171 10.94 -0.47 -16.06
C SER A 171 9.50 0.07 -16.04
N MET A 172 8.46 -0.78 -16.24
CA MET A 172 7.07 -0.37 -16.08
C MET A 172 6.74 -0.12 -14.61
N LEU A 173 7.16 -1.00 -13.69
CA LEU A 173 6.99 -0.80 -12.25
C LEU A 173 7.66 0.50 -11.79
N ASP A 174 8.89 0.76 -12.23
CA ASP A 174 9.63 1.98 -11.88
C ASP A 174 8.89 3.25 -12.28
N ARG A 175 8.25 3.25 -13.45
CA ARG A 175 7.45 4.38 -13.94
C ARG A 175 6.10 4.50 -13.26
N GLY A 176 5.47 3.39 -12.92
CA GLY A 176 4.11 3.37 -12.35
C GLY A 176 4.08 3.63 -10.86
N ILE A 177 4.93 2.96 -10.11
CA ILE A 177 4.89 2.97 -8.64
C ILE A 177 6.23 3.30 -7.97
N GLY A 178 7.21 3.75 -8.75
CA GLY A 178 8.51 4.19 -8.24
C GLY A 178 9.60 3.12 -8.33
N LYS A 179 10.86 3.57 -8.28
CA LYS A 179 12.04 2.71 -8.38
C LYS A 179 12.17 1.78 -7.18
N ASP A 180 12.72 0.59 -7.43
CA ASP A 180 12.99 -0.38 -6.37
C ASP A 180 13.97 0.14 -5.32
N VAL A 181 13.74 -0.22 -4.06
CA VAL A 181 14.55 0.19 -2.92
C VAL A 181 15.56 -0.89 -2.59
N GLN A 182 16.84 -0.53 -2.67
CA GLN A 182 17.95 -1.43 -2.30
C GLN A 182 18.51 -1.08 -0.91
N THR A 183 18.57 0.21 -0.60
CA THR A 183 18.97 0.75 0.70
C THR A 183 18.23 2.04 0.96
N PHE A 184 17.97 2.35 2.23
CA PHE A 184 17.31 3.57 2.63
C PHE A 184 17.84 4.07 3.98
N GLU A 185 17.60 5.35 4.27
CA GLU A 185 17.86 5.93 5.59
C GLU A 185 16.53 6.10 6.33
N TYR A 186 16.51 5.69 7.59
CA TYR A 186 15.37 5.82 8.47
C TYR A 186 15.85 6.12 9.89
N ASN A 187 15.31 7.19 10.49
CA ASN A 187 15.73 7.65 11.83
C ASN A 187 17.26 7.81 12.00
N GLY A 188 17.94 8.32 10.95
CA GLY A 188 19.38 8.56 10.95
C GLY A 188 20.25 7.30 10.83
N GLN A 189 19.67 6.16 10.52
CA GLN A 189 20.38 4.90 10.28
C GLN A 189 20.10 4.38 8.88
N ARG A 190 21.07 3.67 8.33
CA ARG A 190 20.96 3.04 7.00
C ARG A 190 20.51 1.60 7.13
N TYR A 191 19.52 1.25 6.31
CA TYR A 191 18.90 -0.07 6.26
C TYR A 191 18.87 -0.63 4.83
N THR A 192 18.69 -1.92 4.75
CA THR A 192 18.11 -2.61 3.59
C THR A 192 16.69 -3.00 3.93
N PRO A 193 15.82 -3.23 2.96
CA PRO A 193 14.49 -3.79 3.19
C PRO A 193 14.51 -5.09 3.98
#